data_a5a48ade2d31014ec0bb0b8b3e7ca1f7
#
_entry.id   a5a48ade2d31014ec0bb0b8b3e7ca1f7
#
_cell.length_a   1.000
_cell.length_b   1.000
_cell.length_c   1.000
_cell.angle_alpha   90.00
_cell.angle_beta   90.00
_cell.angle_gamma   90.00
#
_symmetry.space_group_name_H-M   'P 1'
#
loop_
_entity.id
_entity.type
_entity.pdbx_description
1 polymer ?
#
loop_
_entity_poly.entity_id
_entity_poly.type
_entity_poly.pdbx_seq_one_letter_code
_entity_poly.pdbx_strand_id
1 'polypeptide(L)'
;MRIFILAAIGAAATLVAPLGIAQILPPAKPVPELGYRVSPDFFQFPPNWVEGEAAGVAVNSKGHIFLFQRTKPMLSEFDENGRYVRSLGEGVFDHPHGLRIDSDDNIWTTDDTNSTVLKLSPAGKVLLVLGRRNNSGEANWLFNKPTDVAFSKNGDIYVTDGYGNSRVVKFDRNARSACLDGRRRLRSDRRAGSGG
;
A
#
# COMPACT_ATOMS: atom_id res chain seq x y z
N MET A 1 6.61 53.72 70.97
CA MET A 1 6.87 53.38 69.56
C MET A 1 6.75 51.84 69.45
N ARG A 2 5.54 51.40 68.98
CA ARG A 2 5.20 49.98 68.91
C ARG A 2 5.39 49.51 67.43
N ILE A 3 6.33 48.61 67.23
CA ILE A 3 6.59 48.00 65.91
C ILE A 3 5.70 46.80 65.78
N PHE A 4 4.80 46.81 64.80
CA PHE A 4 4.03 45.59 64.38
C PHE A 4 4.78 44.88 63.30
N ILE A 5 5.17 43.60 63.57
CA ILE A 5 5.69 42.69 62.56
C ILE A 5 4.51 41.93 62.00
N LEU A 6 4.19 42.15 60.73
CA LEU A 6 3.23 41.34 59.99
C LEU A 6 3.96 40.10 59.44
N ALA A 7 3.60 38.93 59.93
CA ALA A 7 4.04 37.66 59.34
C ALA A 7 3.10 37.25 58.22
N ALA A 8 3.60 37.23 56.98
CA ALA A 8 2.87 36.69 55.83
C ALA A 8 3.02 35.17 55.78
N ILE A 9 1.93 34.45 56.02
CA ILE A 9 1.88 33.01 55.85
C ILE A 9 1.60 32.72 54.36
N GLY A 10 2.63 32.31 53.62
CA GLY A 10 2.51 31.83 52.24
C GLY A 10 2.01 30.38 52.23
N ALA A 11 0.81 30.16 51.77
CA ALA A 11 0.30 28.83 51.50
C ALA A 11 0.90 28.30 50.18
N ALA A 12 1.83 27.37 50.28
CA ALA A 12 2.32 26.65 49.11
C ALA A 12 1.29 25.56 48.71
N ALA A 13 0.57 25.80 47.62
CA ALA A 13 -0.28 24.77 47.01
C ALA A 13 0.60 23.81 46.24
N THR A 14 0.81 22.62 46.79
CA THR A 14 1.43 21.52 46.07
C THR A 14 0.44 20.96 45.05
N LEU A 15 0.70 21.22 43.77
CA LEU A 15 0.01 20.52 42.65
C LEU A 15 0.47 19.08 42.65
N VAL A 16 -0.37 18.16 43.16
CA VAL A 16 -0.20 16.73 42.97
C VAL A 16 -0.74 16.39 41.59
N ALA A 17 0.16 16.23 40.60
CA ALA A 17 -0.21 15.69 39.31
C ALA A 17 -0.73 14.25 39.51
N PRO A 18 -1.86 13.87 38.89
CA PRO A 18 -2.33 12.48 38.98
C PRO A 18 -1.28 11.59 38.31
N LEU A 19 -0.70 10.66 39.07
CA LEU A 19 0.09 9.57 38.53
C LEU A 19 -0.81 8.77 37.60
N GLY A 20 -0.59 8.91 36.27
CA GLY A 20 -1.25 8.10 35.27
C GLY A 20 -0.97 6.63 35.60
N ILE A 21 -2.03 5.89 35.94
CA ILE A 21 -1.94 4.44 36.07
C ILE A 21 -1.57 3.93 34.70
N ALA A 22 -0.30 3.56 34.51
CA ALA A 22 0.12 2.82 33.33
C ALA A 22 -0.72 1.54 33.30
N GLN A 23 -1.62 1.42 32.35
CA GLN A 23 -2.35 0.17 32.12
C GLN A 23 -1.31 -0.89 31.79
N ILE A 24 -1.03 -1.76 32.77
CA ILE A 24 -0.24 -2.96 32.54
C ILE A 24 -1.12 -3.83 31.64
N LEU A 25 -0.83 -3.81 30.33
CA LEU A 25 -1.47 -4.72 29.39
C LEU A 25 -1.16 -6.16 29.86
N PRO A 26 -2.15 -7.05 29.87
CA PRO A 26 -1.89 -8.44 30.18
C PRO A 26 -0.83 -8.98 29.22
N PRO A 27 0.03 -9.91 29.67
CA PRO A 27 1.03 -10.51 28.80
C PRO A 27 0.35 -11.08 27.56
N ALA A 28 0.91 -10.78 26.39
CA ALA A 28 0.40 -11.27 25.11
C ALA A 28 0.31 -12.81 25.18
N LYS A 29 -0.84 -13.35 24.80
CA LYS A 29 -0.97 -14.82 24.71
C LYS A 29 0.07 -15.33 23.72
N PRO A 30 0.74 -16.46 24.01
CA PRO A 30 1.67 -17.06 23.06
C PRO A 30 0.96 -17.28 21.72
N VAL A 31 1.51 -16.72 20.65
CA VAL A 31 1.00 -16.97 19.31
C VAL A 31 1.45 -18.38 18.91
N PRO A 32 0.56 -19.24 18.39
CA PRO A 32 0.95 -20.55 17.90
C PRO A 32 2.08 -20.41 16.86
N GLU A 33 3.11 -21.21 16.97
CA GLU A 33 4.15 -21.30 15.95
C GLU A 33 3.50 -21.74 14.64
N LEU A 34 3.65 -20.93 13.62
CA LEU A 34 3.28 -21.30 12.26
C LEU A 34 4.34 -22.28 11.77
N GLY A 35 3.95 -23.45 11.27
CA GLY A 35 4.84 -24.51 10.79
C GLY A 35 5.64 -24.15 9.52
N TYR A 36 5.96 -22.85 9.32
CA TYR A 36 6.75 -22.35 8.20
C TYR A 36 8.24 -22.33 8.55
N ARG A 37 9.06 -22.59 7.57
CA ARG A 37 10.50 -22.47 7.66
C ARG A 37 10.98 -21.55 6.55
N VAL A 38 11.96 -20.71 6.87
CA VAL A 38 12.68 -19.95 5.84
C VAL A 38 13.49 -20.95 5.01
N SER A 39 13.37 -20.85 3.68
CA SER A 39 14.22 -21.57 2.74
C SER A 39 15.32 -20.59 2.27
N PRO A 40 16.51 -20.63 2.85
CA PRO A 40 17.61 -19.82 2.35
C PRO A 40 17.97 -20.30 0.95
N ASP A 41 18.47 -19.40 0.13
CA ASP A 41 18.96 -19.69 -1.23
C ASP A 41 17.92 -20.33 -2.17
N PHE A 42 16.63 -20.07 -1.90
CA PHE A 42 15.54 -20.58 -2.73
C PHE A 42 15.63 -20.03 -4.17
N PHE A 43 15.88 -18.72 -4.32
CA PHE A 43 16.00 -18.12 -5.64
C PHE A 43 17.39 -18.31 -6.22
N GLN A 44 17.43 -18.86 -7.43
CA GLN A 44 18.64 -19.08 -8.22
C GLN A 44 18.76 -17.92 -9.23
N PHE A 45 19.42 -16.87 -8.79
CA PHE A 45 19.61 -15.67 -9.60
C PHE A 45 20.62 -15.91 -10.73
N PRO A 46 20.44 -15.27 -11.91
CA PRO A 46 21.40 -15.35 -12.98
C PRO A 46 22.72 -14.63 -12.63
N PRO A 47 23.82 -14.92 -13.32
CA PRO A 47 25.07 -14.19 -13.16
C PRO A 47 24.86 -12.68 -13.33
N ASN A 48 25.55 -11.87 -12.53
CA ASN A 48 25.46 -10.41 -12.52
C ASN A 48 24.10 -9.85 -12.08
N TRP A 49 23.30 -10.66 -11.39
CA TRP A 49 22.08 -10.15 -10.74
C TRP A 49 22.44 -9.09 -9.71
N VAL A 50 21.68 -8.00 -9.71
CA VAL A 50 21.80 -6.96 -8.69
C VAL A 50 20.54 -7.01 -7.84
N GLU A 51 20.72 -7.36 -6.57
CA GLU A 51 19.63 -7.33 -5.60
C GLU A 51 19.19 -5.89 -5.35
N GLY A 52 17.88 -5.69 -5.24
CA GLY A 52 17.27 -4.42 -4.96
C GLY A 52 16.17 -4.55 -3.92
N GLU A 53 15.61 -3.42 -3.55
CA GLU A 53 14.45 -3.38 -2.65
C GLU A 53 13.28 -4.11 -3.30
N ALA A 54 12.89 -5.25 -2.73
CA ALA A 54 11.72 -6.00 -3.18
C ALA A 54 10.43 -5.23 -2.83
N ALA A 55 9.69 -4.83 -3.84
CA ALA A 55 8.46 -4.08 -3.71
C ALA A 55 7.22 -4.98 -3.73
N GLY A 56 7.28 -6.11 -4.42
CA GLY A 56 6.16 -7.02 -4.53
C GLY A 56 6.57 -8.42 -4.97
N VAL A 57 5.76 -9.40 -4.59
CA VAL A 57 5.84 -10.79 -5.02
C VAL A 57 4.45 -11.30 -5.35
N ALA A 58 4.32 -12.09 -6.39
CA ALA A 58 3.07 -12.76 -6.78
C ALA A 58 3.36 -14.12 -7.39
N VAL A 59 2.37 -15.02 -7.37
CA VAL A 59 2.47 -16.37 -7.94
C VAL A 59 1.35 -16.55 -8.94
N ASN A 60 1.66 -17.11 -10.12
CA ASN A 60 0.67 -17.40 -11.14
C ASN A 60 0.05 -18.80 -10.96
N SER A 61 -0.91 -19.17 -11.83
CA SER A 61 -1.60 -20.47 -11.79
C SER A 61 -0.70 -21.67 -11.97
N LYS A 62 0.51 -21.49 -12.53
CA LYS A 62 1.51 -22.52 -12.76
C LYS A 62 2.52 -22.68 -11.61
N GLY A 63 2.39 -21.87 -10.55
CA GLY A 63 3.35 -21.84 -9.46
C GLY A 63 4.59 -20.99 -9.72
N HIS A 64 4.70 -20.33 -10.87
CA HIS A 64 5.81 -19.42 -11.15
C HIS A 64 5.72 -18.18 -10.27
N ILE A 65 6.85 -17.75 -9.75
CA ILE A 65 6.98 -16.67 -8.81
C ILE A 65 7.50 -15.44 -9.55
N PHE A 66 6.80 -14.31 -9.37
CA PHE A 66 7.19 -13.03 -9.93
C PHE A 66 7.73 -12.14 -8.82
N LEU A 67 8.92 -11.60 -9.02
CA LEU A 67 9.57 -10.64 -8.13
C LEU A 67 9.57 -9.28 -8.80
N PHE A 68 9.08 -8.25 -8.08
CA PHE A 68 9.10 -6.87 -8.50
C PHE A 68 9.99 -6.07 -7.56
N GLN A 69 11.10 -5.54 -8.07
CA GLN A 69 12.12 -4.85 -7.29
C GLN A 69 12.48 -3.51 -7.91
N ARG A 70 13.11 -2.63 -7.13
CA ARG A 70 13.47 -1.27 -7.57
C ARG A 70 14.81 -1.19 -8.31
N THR A 71 15.51 -2.29 -8.44
CA THR A 71 16.76 -2.42 -9.21
C THR A 71 16.50 -3.23 -10.46
N LYS A 72 17.20 -2.95 -11.55
CA LYS A 72 17.07 -3.70 -12.81
C LYS A 72 17.72 -5.09 -12.70
N PRO A 73 17.07 -6.11 -13.25
CA PRO A 73 15.75 -6.12 -13.89
C PRO A 73 14.63 -5.95 -12.87
N MET A 74 13.67 -5.04 -13.14
CA MET A 74 12.66 -4.67 -12.16
C MET A 74 11.57 -5.72 -11.97
N LEU A 75 11.14 -6.41 -13.02
CA LEU A 75 10.17 -7.50 -12.96
C LEU A 75 10.80 -8.78 -13.50
N SER A 76 10.83 -9.80 -12.68
CA SER A 76 11.46 -11.09 -13.01
C SER A 76 10.55 -12.25 -12.66
N GLU A 77 10.60 -13.29 -13.50
CA GLU A 77 9.87 -14.55 -13.37
C GLU A 77 10.83 -15.66 -12.99
N PHE A 78 10.45 -16.45 -11.99
CA PHE A 78 11.13 -17.66 -11.55
C PHE A 78 10.15 -18.83 -11.64
N ASP A 79 10.64 -20.03 -11.89
CA ASP A 79 9.80 -21.24 -11.82
C ASP A 79 9.44 -21.59 -10.36
N GLU A 80 8.64 -22.64 -10.19
CA GLU A 80 8.21 -23.14 -8.87
C GLU A 80 9.37 -23.65 -7.99
N ASN A 81 10.55 -23.87 -8.57
CA ASN A 81 11.77 -24.28 -7.88
C ASN A 81 12.74 -23.13 -7.62
N GLY A 82 12.31 -21.89 -7.90
CA GLY A 82 13.13 -20.69 -7.73
C GLY A 82 14.18 -20.45 -8.81
N ARG A 83 14.15 -21.16 -9.94
CA ARG A 83 15.08 -20.92 -11.04
C ARG A 83 14.62 -19.74 -11.87
N TYR A 84 15.55 -18.86 -12.18
CA TYR A 84 15.27 -17.71 -13.04
C TYR A 84 14.82 -18.14 -14.44
N VAL A 85 13.70 -17.59 -14.89
CA VAL A 85 13.13 -17.84 -16.22
C VAL A 85 13.45 -16.68 -17.16
N ARG A 86 13.08 -15.46 -16.78
CA ARG A 86 13.26 -14.26 -17.62
C ARG A 86 12.93 -12.99 -16.86
N SER A 87 13.30 -11.85 -17.48
CA SER A 87 12.82 -10.53 -17.10
C SER A 87 11.71 -10.06 -18.04
N LEU A 88 10.84 -9.18 -17.54
CA LEU A 88 9.69 -8.63 -18.25
C LEU A 88 9.63 -7.12 -18.09
N GLY A 89 9.02 -6.41 -19.05
CA GLY A 89 8.72 -4.99 -18.95
C GLY A 89 9.97 -4.08 -18.85
N GLU A 90 11.04 -4.40 -19.56
CA GLU A 90 12.23 -3.56 -19.57
C GLU A 90 11.92 -2.14 -20.05
N GLY A 91 12.38 -1.12 -19.30
CA GLY A 91 12.15 0.29 -19.59
C GLY A 91 10.72 0.80 -19.34
N VAL A 92 9.82 -0.09 -18.88
CA VAL A 92 8.41 0.27 -18.61
C VAL A 92 8.23 0.89 -17.24
N PHE A 93 9.00 0.44 -16.27
CA PHE A 93 8.90 0.83 -14.86
C PHE A 93 9.94 1.89 -14.48
N ASP A 94 9.60 2.67 -13.44
CA ASP A 94 10.50 3.65 -12.83
C ASP A 94 10.68 3.37 -11.33
N HIS A 95 9.58 3.30 -10.57
CA HIS A 95 9.62 2.97 -9.15
C HIS A 95 8.53 1.95 -8.79
N PRO A 96 8.88 0.65 -8.83
CA PRO A 96 8.00 -0.46 -8.47
C PRO A 96 7.37 -0.34 -7.10
N HIS A 97 6.05 -0.64 -6.98
CA HIS A 97 5.37 -0.68 -5.70
C HIS A 97 4.54 -1.96 -5.52
N GLY A 98 3.39 -2.10 -6.17
CA GLY A 98 2.51 -3.26 -6.03
C GLY A 98 2.64 -4.24 -7.19
N LEU A 99 2.48 -5.52 -6.91
CA LEU A 99 2.45 -6.61 -7.88
C LEU A 99 1.30 -7.56 -7.57
N ARG A 100 0.45 -7.85 -8.57
CA ARG A 100 -0.65 -8.82 -8.49
C ARG A 100 -0.73 -9.64 -9.77
N ILE A 101 -1.30 -10.83 -9.67
CA ILE A 101 -1.64 -11.67 -10.82
C ILE A 101 -3.14 -11.93 -10.78
N ASP A 102 -3.83 -11.71 -11.91
CA ASP A 102 -5.26 -11.97 -12.03
C ASP A 102 -5.54 -13.46 -12.39
N SER A 103 -6.83 -13.82 -12.46
CA SER A 103 -7.27 -15.18 -12.77
C SER A 103 -6.88 -15.69 -14.16
N ASP A 104 -6.48 -14.80 -15.05
CA ASP A 104 -6.05 -15.10 -16.41
C ASP A 104 -4.52 -15.06 -16.54
N ASP A 105 -3.79 -15.08 -15.39
CA ASP A 105 -2.35 -14.96 -15.27
C ASP A 105 -1.78 -13.64 -15.82
N ASN A 106 -2.60 -12.61 -16.00
CA ASN A 106 -2.06 -11.31 -16.35
C ASN A 106 -1.40 -10.66 -15.13
N ILE A 107 -0.30 -9.97 -15.38
CA ILE A 107 0.53 -9.34 -14.37
C ILE A 107 0.07 -7.89 -14.22
N TRP A 108 -0.26 -7.50 -13.00
CA TRP A 108 -0.64 -6.14 -12.66
C TRP A 108 0.41 -5.51 -11.77
N THR A 109 0.82 -4.30 -12.13
CA THR A 109 1.85 -3.57 -11.41
C THR A 109 1.39 -2.15 -11.11
N THR A 110 1.80 -1.61 -9.99
CA THR A 110 1.71 -0.18 -9.71
C THR A 110 3.10 0.43 -9.69
N ASP A 111 3.21 1.63 -10.25
CA ASP A 111 4.42 2.44 -10.27
C ASP A 111 4.08 3.79 -9.64
N ASP A 112 4.64 4.07 -8.49
CA ASP A 112 4.27 5.25 -7.71
C ASP A 112 4.89 6.54 -8.27
N THR A 113 6.07 6.49 -8.86
CA THR A 113 6.70 7.64 -9.51
C THR A 113 6.04 7.96 -10.84
N ASN A 114 5.80 6.95 -11.68
CA ASN A 114 5.09 7.13 -12.94
C ASN A 114 3.60 7.46 -12.76
N SER A 115 3.04 7.24 -11.56
CA SER A 115 1.61 7.39 -11.26
C SER A 115 0.70 6.56 -12.17
N THR A 116 1.11 5.29 -12.42
CA THR A 116 0.40 4.37 -13.32
C THR A 116 0.16 3.01 -12.69
N VAL A 117 -0.92 2.36 -13.18
CA VAL A 117 -1.15 0.94 -13.00
C VAL A 117 -1.11 0.28 -14.37
N LEU A 118 -0.32 -0.78 -14.50
CA LEU A 118 -0.17 -1.51 -15.76
C LEU A 118 -0.76 -2.92 -15.63
N LYS A 119 -1.44 -3.36 -16.69
CA LYS A 119 -1.75 -4.76 -16.92
C LYS A 119 -0.86 -5.27 -18.05
N LEU A 120 -0.09 -6.32 -17.78
CA LEU A 120 0.70 -7.01 -18.77
C LEU A 120 0.14 -8.41 -19.00
N SER A 121 0.24 -8.91 -20.24
CA SER A 121 -0.02 -10.32 -20.50
C SER A 121 1.01 -11.22 -19.78
N PRO A 122 0.76 -12.53 -19.66
CA PRO A 122 1.76 -13.47 -19.18
C PRO A 122 3.09 -13.40 -19.95
N ALA A 123 3.07 -12.97 -21.22
CA ALA A 123 4.27 -12.77 -22.04
C ALA A 123 4.96 -11.40 -21.82
N GLY A 124 4.45 -10.56 -20.91
CA GLY A 124 5.04 -9.26 -20.61
C GLY A 124 4.61 -8.11 -21.55
N LYS A 125 3.65 -8.35 -22.49
CA LYS A 125 3.11 -7.29 -23.33
C LYS A 125 2.14 -6.42 -22.54
N VAL A 126 2.29 -5.10 -22.58
CA VAL A 126 1.34 -4.17 -21.97
C VAL A 126 -0.02 -4.27 -22.66
N LEU A 127 -1.06 -4.60 -21.90
CA LEU A 127 -2.45 -4.73 -22.35
C LEU A 127 -3.29 -3.51 -21.97
N LEU A 128 -3.01 -2.90 -20.82
CA LEU A 128 -3.77 -1.77 -20.29
C LEU A 128 -2.84 -0.87 -19.48
N VAL A 129 -3.10 0.44 -19.58
CA VAL A 129 -2.49 1.48 -18.73
C VAL A 129 -3.61 2.25 -18.08
N LEU A 130 -3.65 2.28 -16.75
CA LEU A 130 -4.49 3.18 -15.97
C LEU A 130 -3.61 4.29 -15.41
N GLY A 131 -4.13 5.51 -15.39
CA GLY A 131 -3.33 6.70 -15.09
C GLY A 131 -2.61 7.24 -16.32
N ARG A 132 -1.74 8.21 -16.12
CA ARG A 132 -0.94 8.84 -17.16
C ARG A 132 0.49 9.01 -16.67
N ARG A 133 1.42 8.39 -17.37
CA ARG A 133 2.84 8.41 -17.01
C ARG A 133 3.35 9.82 -16.75
N ASN A 134 4.01 10.02 -15.61
CA ASN A 134 4.58 11.30 -15.17
C ASN A 134 3.56 12.45 -15.06
N ASN A 135 2.29 12.12 -14.84
CA ASN A 135 1.24 13.12 -14.68
C ASN A 135 0.32 12.72 -13.52
N SER A 136 0.67 13.17 -12.33
CA SER A 136 -0.10 12.96 -11.12
C SER A 136 -1.33 13.86 -11.07
N GLY A 137 -2.42 13.40 -10.44
CA GLY A 137 -3.61 14.21 -10.24
C GLY A 137 -4.74 13.49 -9.52
N GLU A 138 -5.82 14.23 -9.24
CA GLU A 138 -7.00 13.74 -8.53
C GLU A 138 -8.19 13.38 -9.45
N ALA A 139 -8.07 13.59 -10.77
CA ALA A 139 -9.12 13.18 -11.70
C ALA A 139 -9.34 11.66 -11.63
N ASN A 140 -10.56 11.19 -11.96
CA ASN A 140 -10.92 9.77 -11.84
C ASN A 140 -10.07 8.82 -12.70
N TRP A 141 -9.33 9.37 -13.65
CA TRP A 141 -8.44 8.64 -14.56
C TRP A 141 -6.96 8.94 -14.31
N LEU A 142 -6.62 9.75 -13.31
CA LEU A 142 -5.25 10.03 -12.87
C LEU A 142 -5.03 9.43 -11.48
N PHE A 143 -3.79 9.16 -11.16
CA PHE A 143 -3.35 8.77 -9.83
C PHE A 143 -2.28 9.74 -9.31
N ASN A 144 -2.01 9.66 -8.03
CA ASN A 144 -0.88 10.33 -7.40
C ASN A 144 -0.21 9.34 -6.44
N LYS A 145 0.76 8.61 -6.98
CA LYS A 145 1.49 7.53 -6.29
C LYS A 145 0.58 6.36 -5.90
N PRO A 146 0.00 5.63 -6.87
CA PRO A 146 -0.81 4.43 -6.61
C PRO A 146 0.06 3.34 -5.99
N THR A 147 -0.51 2.59 -5.05
CA THR A 147 0.26 1.65 -4.24
C THR A 147 -0.07 0.18 -4.49
N ASP A 148 -1.33 -0.16 -4.77
CA ASP A 148 -1.72 -1.56 -4.99
C ASP A 148 -2.99 -1.65 -5.84
N VAL A 149 -3.30 -2.86 -6.30
CA VAL A 149 -4.50 -3.19 -7.07
C VAL A 149 -5.15 -4.47 -6.53
N ALA A 150 -6.47 -4.49 -6.51
CA ALA A 150 -7.25 -5.67 -6.15
C ALA A 150 -8.39 -5.90 -7.14
N PHE A 151 -8.89 -7.12 -7.21
CA PHE A 151 -9.94 -7.52 -8.14
C PHE A 151 -11.12 -8.12 -7.38
N SER A 152 -12.33 -7.79 -7.81
CA SER A 152 -13.53 -8.47 -7.36
C SER A 152 -13.86 -9.67 -8.27
N LYS A 153 -14.74 -10.55 -7.79
CA LYS A 153 -15.16 -11.74 -8.55
C LYS A 153 -15.84 -11.42 -9.88
N ASN A 154 -16.46 -10.25 -10.02
CA ASN A 154 -17.09 -9.79 -11.26
C ASN A 154 -16.12 -9.06 -12.21
N GLY A 155 -14.82 -8.97 -11.83
CA GLY A 155 -13.77 -8.37 -12.66
C GLY A 155 -13.60 -6.86 -12.46
N ASP A 156 -14.26 -6.25 -11.48
CA ASP A 156 -13.97 -4.85 -11.14
C ASP A 156 -12.56 -4.73 -10.56
N ILE A 157 -11.91 -3.62 -10.87
CA ILE A 157 -10.55 -3.30 -10.48
C ILE A 157 -10.59 -2.18 -9.43
N TYR A 158 -9.89 -2.36 -8.33
CA TYR A 158 -9.76 -1.38 -7.25
C TYR A 158 -8.30 -0.99 -7.12
N VAL A 159 -8.01 0.29 -7.22
CA VAL A 159 -6.65 0.84 -7.10
C VAL A 159 -6.57 1.68 -5.83
N THR A 160 -5.63 1.36 -4.95
CA THR A 160 -5.29 2.22 -3.83
C THR A 160 -4.39 3.35 -4.32
N ASP A 161 -4.90 4.57 -4.24
CA ASP A 161 -4.23 5.80 -4.66
C ASP A 161 -3.96 6.63 -3.39
N GLY A 162 -3.02 6.14 -2.57
CA GLY A 162 -2.92 6.47 -1.16
C GLY A 162 -1.79 7.40 -0.77
N TYR A 163 -0.63 7.37 -1.43
CA TYR A 163 0.51 8.18 -1.02
C TYR A 163 0.34 9.68 -1.33
N GLY A 164 -0.14 10.02 -2.52
CA GLY A 164 -0.39 11.41 -2.88
C GLY A 164 -1.86 11.81 -2.80
N ASN A 165 -2.78 10.84 -3.02
CA ASN A 165 -4.22 10.98 -2.87
C ASN A 165 -4.71 10.06 -1.74
N SER A 166 -5.76 10.41 -1.01
CA SER A 166 -6.30 9.59 0.08
C SER A 166 -7.59 8.89 -0.37
N ARG A 167 -7.50 7.98 -1.37
CA ARG A 167 -8.67 7.38 -1.98
C ARG A 167 -8.43 5.97 -2.51
N VAL A 168 -9.54 5.28 -2.81
CA VAL A 168 -9.58 4.08 -3.65
C VAL A 168 -10.37 4.41 -4.91
N VAL A 169 -9.81 4.12 -6.07
CA VAL A 169 -10.47 4.29 -7.36
C VAL A 169 -10.95 2.94 -7.86
N LYS A 170 -12.23 2.86 -8.19
CA LYS A 170 -12.85 1.68 -8.80
C LYS A 170 -12.92 1.84 -10.31
N PHE A 171 -12.58 0.80 -11.04
CA PHE A 171 -12.85 0.65 -12.48
C PHE A 171 -13.71 -0.59 -12.69
N ASP A 172 -14.57 -0.55 -13.69
CA ASP A 172 -15.24 -1.76 -14.15
C ASP A 172 -14.27 -2.66 -14.94
N ARG A 173 -14.70 -3.87 -15.29
CA ARG A 173 -13.89 -4.81 -16.09
C ARG A 173 -13.42 -4.26 -17.43
N ASN A 174 -14.04 -3.19 -17.93
CA ASN A 174 -13.70 -2.52 -19.19
C ASN A 174 -12.83 -1.28 -18.96
N ALA A 175 -12.27 -1.14 -17.76
CA ALA A 175 -11.43 0.00 -17.35
C ALA A 175 -12.14 1.37 -17.35
N ARG A 176 -13.47 1.40 -17.21
CA ARG A 176 -14.22 2.64 -17.01
C ARG A 176 -14.23 2.97 -15.51
N SER A 177 -13.76 4.16 -15.17
CA SER A 177 -13.65 4.59 -13.77
C SER A 177 -14.99 4.95 -13.16
N ALA A 178 -15.22 4.48 -11.93
CA ALA A 178 -16.22 4.99 -11.01
C ALA A 178 -15.49 5.35 -9.71
N CYS A 179 -15.41 6.63 -9.37
CA CYS A 179 -14.72 7.06 -8.14
C CYS A 179 -15.51 6.59 -6.91
N LEU A 180 -14.84 5.85 -6.02
CA LEU A 180 -15.31 5.60 -4.65
C LEU A 180 -14.70 6.66 -3.75
N ASP A 181 -15.31 7.86 -3.72
CA ASP A 181 -14.85 8.94 -2.86
C ASP A 181 -15.16 8.65 -1.39
N GLY A 182 -14.13 8.33 -0.61
CA GLY A 182 -14.24 8.17 0.83
C GLY A 182 -14.62 9.45 1.60
N ARG A 183 -14.61 10.61 0.95
CA ARG A 183 -14.88 11.92 1.58
C ARG A 183 -16.37 12.31 1.62
N ARG A 184 -17.28 11.56 0.98
CA ARG A 184 -18.71 11.92 0.91
C ARG A 184 -19.56 11.52 2.12
N ARG A 185 -19.05 10.82 3.12
CA ARG A 185 -19.87 10.37 4.26
C ARG A 185 -20.06 11.37 5.39
N LEU A 186 -19.52 12.60 5.33
CA LEU A 186 -19.62 13.56 6.42
C LEU A 186 -20.50 14.78 6.12
N ARG A 187 -21.28 14.81 5.03
CA ARG A 187 -22.08 15.99 4.67
C ARG A 187 -23.60 15.79 4.58
N SER A 188 -24.18 14.63 4.89
CA SER A 188 -25.61 14.42 4.70
C SER A 188 -26.49 14.50 5.96
N ASP A 189 -25.95 14.69 7.17
CA ASP A 189 -26.78 14.62 8.38
C ASP A 189 -26.92 15.96 9.16
N ARG A 190 -26.78 17.09 8.49
CA ARG A 190 -27.15 18.38 9.09
C ARG A 190 -28.08 19.20 8.22
N ARG A 191 -29.29 18.67 7.97
CA ARG A 191 -30.47 19.47 7.58
C ARG A 191 -31.74 18.70 7.91
N ALA A 192 -32.16 18.75 9.15
CA ALA A 192 -33.57 18.65 9.55
C ALA A 192 -33.67 19.11 11.00
N GLY A 193 -34.03 20.32 11.23
CA GLY A 193 -34.27 20.80 12.58
C GLY A 193 -34.20 22.31 12.72
N SER A 194 -35.04 23.06 11.99
CA SER A 194 -35.54 24.36 12.43
C SER A 194 -36.68 24.76 11.50
N GLY A 195 -37.86 24.62 11.99
CA GLY A 195 -39.10 25.08 11.35
C GLY A 195 -40.26 24.73 12.25
N GLY A 196 -40.60 25.63 13.11
CA GLY A 196 -41.75 25.64 13.96
C GLY A 196 -41.79 26.95 14.73
#